data_25e67f13b9a34df812cb82711fcf1155
#
_entry.id   25e67f13b9a34df812cb82711fcf1155
#
_cell.length_a   1.000
_cell.length_b   1.000
_cell.length_c   1.000
_cell.angle_alpha   90.00
_cell.angle_beta   90.00
_cell.angle_gamma   90.00
#
_symmetry.space_group_name_H-M   'P 1'
#
loop_
_entity.id
_entity.type
_entity.pdbx_description
1 polymer ?
#
loop_
_entity_poly.entity_id
_entity_poly.type
_entity_poly.pdbx_seq_one_letter_code
_entity_poly.pdbx_strand_id
1 'polypeptide(L)'
;MDDYAYSLGIELIPCIQTLAHITNMCKIPHYWDIIDCDDILLIGNEKTYAFIENMFKSIAETFTSREINIGMDEADKVGLGQYLHQNGYQDRTELLLKHLNKVAEIAKKRDLIMTCAGDMFFRLALNGSYY
;
A
#
# COMPACT_ATOMS: atom_id res chain seq x y z
N MET A 1 -21.67 10.45 2.11
CA MET A 1 -20.73 11.51 1.63
C MET A 1 -20.46 11.34 0.14
N ASP A 2 -20.13 10.15 -0.32
CA ASP A 2 -19.89 9.83 -1.73
C ASP A 2 -21.09 10.17 -2.62
N ASP A 3 -22.29 9.66 -2.33
CA ASP A 3 -23.53 9.99 -3.06
C ASP A 3 -23.80 11.50 -3.16
N TYR A 4 -23.48 12.26 -2.10
CA TYR A 4 -23.66 13.72 -2.10
C TYR A 4 -22.66 14.39 -3.04
N ALA A 5 -21.39 14.00 -2.99
CA ALA A 5 -20.36 14.51 -3.89
C ALA A 5 -20.73 14.18 -5.35
N TYR A 6 -21.13 12.94 -5.62
CA TYR A 6 -21.56 12.50 -6.93
C TYR A 6 -22.74 13.31 -7.46
N SER A 7 -23.72 13.65 -6.61
CA SER A 7 -24.86 14.49 -7.00
C SER A 7 -24.46 15.91 -7.41
N LEU A 8 -23.27 16.37 -7.03
CA LEU A 8 -22.68 17.66 -7.40
C LEU A 8 -21.72 17.55 -8.60
N GLY A 9 -21.59 16.38 -9.21
CA GLY A 9 -20.64 16.12 -10.28
C GLY A 9 -19.17 16.00 -9.80
N ILE A 10 -18.96 15.70 -8.51
CA ILE A 10 -17.65 15.52 -7.90
C ILE A 10 -17.42 14.03 -7.67
N GLU A 11 -16.33 13.49 -8.22
CA GLU A 11 -15.87 12.14 -7.95
C GLU A 11 -14.93 12.14 -6.73
N LEU A 12 -15.25 11.30 -5.73
CA LEU A 12 -14.38 11.09 -4.57
C LEU A 12 -13.51 9.87 -4.83
N ILE A 13 -12.21 10.10 -5.00
CA ILE A 13 -11.21 9.04 -5.14
C ILE A 13 -10.66 8.71 -3.75
N PRO A 14 -10.93 7.50 -3.21
CA PRO A 14 -10.38 7.11 -1.91
C PRO A 14 -8.86 6.97 -1.96
N CYS A 15 -8.21 7.36 -0.86
CA CYS A 15 -6.79 7.17 -0.66
C CYS A 15 -6.58 6.31 0.59
N ILE A 16 -5.84 5.21 0.44
CA ILE A 16 -5.45 4.32 1.53
C ILE A 16 -3.97 4.02 1.46
N GLN A 17 -3.40 3.66 2.60
CA GLN A 17 -2.01 3.22 2.67
C GLN A 17 -1.95 1.69 2.59
N THR A 18 -1.23 1.19 1.60
CA THR A 18 -1.05 -0.26 1.39
C THR A 18 0.35 -0.76 1.71
N LEU A 19 1.27 0.10 2.14
CA LEU A 19 2.64 -0.28 2.48
C LEU A 19 3.16 0.41 3.74
N ALA A 20 3.25 1.74 3.78
CA ALA A 20 3.76 2.50 4.92
C ALA A 20 2.65 3.34 5.60
N HIS A 21 3.03 4.21 6.56
CA HIS A 21 2.14 5.12 7.28
C HIS A 21 1.02 4.44 8.07
N ILE A 22 1.26 3.21 8.55
CA ILE A 22 0.29 2.43 9.33
C ILE A 22 0.54 2.52 10.84
N THR A 23 1.13 3.60 11.32
CA THR A 23 1.55 3.82 12.72
C THR A 23 0.47 3.46 13.74
N ASN A 24 -0.81 3.76 13.45
CA ASN A 24 -1.89 3.44 14.38
C ASN A 24 -2.17 1.94 14.49
N MET A 25 -1.94 1.18 13.41
CA MET A 25 -2.08 -0.29 13.43
C MET A 25 -0.97 -0.93 14.25
N CYS A 26 0.25 -0.37 14.22
CA CYS A 26 1.38 -0.88 14.99
C CYS A 26 1.13 -0.89 16.50
N LYS A 27 0.19 -0.08 17.00
CA LYS A 27 -0.24 -0.05 18.40
C LYS A 27 -1.17 -1.20 18.79
N ILE A 28 -1.67 -1.97 17.83
CA ILE A 28 -2.66 -3.01 18.03
C ILE A 28 -2.01 -4.38 17.82
N PRO A 29 -1.87 -5.21 18.87
CA PRO A 29 -1.15 -6.49 18.78
C PRO A 29 -1.65 -7.44 17.69
N HIS A 30 -2.94 -7.37 17.34
CA HIS A 30 -3.53 -8.17 16.28
C HIS A 30 -2.85 -8.01 14.91
N TYR A 31 -2.23 -6.85 14.65
CA TYR A 31 -1.58 -6.55 13.37
C TYR A 31 -0.06 -6.78 13.37
N TRP A 32 0.56 -7.16 14.49
CA TRP A 32 2.01 -7.29 14.55
C TRP A 32 2.58 -8.32 13.58
N ASP A 33 1.83 -9.36 13.27
CA ASP A 33 2.22 -10.40 12.29
C ASP A 33 2.39 -9.86 10.86
N ILE A 34 1.81 -8.70 10.55
CA ILE A 34 1.85 -8.09 9.22
C ILE A 34 2.71 -6.82 9.17
N ILE A 35 3.42 -6.50 10.25
CA ILE A 35 4.36 -5.37 10.31
C ILE A 35 5.77 -5.89 9.99
N ASP A 36 6.47 -5.23 9.08
CA ASP A 36 7.89 -5.51 8.80
C ASP A 36 8.77 -4.82 9.83
N CYS A 37 8.78 -3.50 9.82
CA CYS A 37 9.47 -2.63 10.77
C CYS A 37 8.78 -1.26 10.80
N ASP A 38 9.01 -0.50 11.87
CA ASP A 38 8.40 0.80 12.08
C ASP A 38 6.88 0.76 11.80
N ASP A 39 6.43 1.46 10.76
CA ASP A 39 5.04 1.50 10.32
C ASP A 39 4.88 0.98 8.87
N ILE A 40 5.68 -0.01 8.50
CA ILE A 40 5.73 -0.61 7.17
C ILE A 40 5.18 -2.04 7.23
N LEU A 41 4.33 -2.38 6.26
CA LEU A 41 3.75 -3.73 6.13
C LEU A 41 4.79 -4.76 5.67
N LEU A 42 4.66 -5.98 6.16
CA LEU A 42 5.50 -7.12 5.81
C LEU A 42 5.13 -7.64 4.41
N ILE A 43 5.99 -7.37 3.43
CA ILE A 43 5.84 -7.82 2.05
C ILE A 43 5.96 -9.34 1.96
N GLY A 44 5.13 -9.97 1.14
CA GLY A 44 5.14 -11.42 0.91
C GLY A 44 4.35 -12.24 1.93
N ASN A 45 3.85 -11.63 2.99
CA ASN A 45 3.01 -12.31 3.97
C ASN A 45 1.54 -12.36 3.49
N GLU A 46 0.94 -13.54 3.49
CA GLU A 46 -0.43 -13.73 3.03
C GLU A 46 -1.46 -12.94 3.86
N LYS A 47 -1.23 -12.79 5.17
CA LYS A 47 -2.10 -11.98 6.04
C LYS A 47 -2.08 -10.50 5.66
N THR A 48 -0.93 -9.98 5.22
CA THR A 48 -0.80 -8.62 4.69
C THR A 48 -1.72 -8.42 3.48
N TYR A 49 -1.71 -9.37 2.55
CA TYR A 49 -2.54 -9.24 1.35
C TYR A 49 -4.01 -9.52 1.62
N ALA A 50 -4.35 -10.40 2.55
CA ALA A 50 -5.73 -10.56 3.02
C ALA A 50 -6.26 -9.28 3.68
N PHE A 51 -5.44 -8.58 4.46
CA PHE A 51 -5.78 -7.28 5.03
C PHE A 51 -6.04 -6.22 3.93
N ILE A 52 -5.15 -6.11 2.94
CA ILE A 52 -5.31 -5.19 1.80
C ILE A 52 -6.58 -5.54 0.99
N GLU A 53 -6.84 -6.82 0.75
CA GLU A 53 -8.03 -7.27 0.03
C GLU A 53 -9.33 -6.88 0.77
N ASN A 54 -9.34 -6.95 2.10
CA ASN A 54 -10.48 -6.49 2.91
C ASN A 54 -10.70 -4.98 2.83
N MET A 55 -9.61 -4.18 2.83
CA MET A 55 -9.70 -2.74 2.61
C MET A 55 -10.28 -2.42 1.23
N PHE A 56 -9.79 -3.06 0.18
CA PHE A 56 -10.26 -2.84 -1.20
C PHE A 56 -11.72 -3.27 -1.37
N LYS A 57 -12.13 -4.38 -0.72
CA LYS A 57 -13.53 -4.79 -0.68
C LYS A 57 -14.41 -3.69 -0.11
N SER A 58 -14.06 -3.16 1.06
CA SER A 58 -14.83 -2.11 1.74
C SER A 58 -14.93 -0.85 0.87
N ILE A 59 -13.85 -0.47 0.17
CA ILE A 59 -13.83 0.68 -0.73
C ILE A 59 -14.73 0.44 -1.93
N ALA A 60 -14.61 -0.69 -2.61
CA ALA A 60 -15.41 -1.02 -3.78
C ALA A 60 -16.92 -1.09 -3.49
N GLU A 61 -17.28 -1.43 -2.24
CA GLU A 61 -18.67 -1.48 -1.78
C GLU A 61 -19.21 -0.10 -1.34
N THR A 62 -18.32 0.88 -1.07
CA THR A 62 -18.70 2.15 -0.46
C THR A 62 -18.64 3.33 -1.42
N PHE A 63 -17.66 3.34 -2.34
CA PHE A 63 -17.41 4.44 -3.26
C PHE A 63 -17.94 4.14 -4.66
N THR A 64 -18.46 5.17 -5.33
CA THR A 64 -18.88 5.10 -6.73
C THR A 64 -17.69 5.13 -7.67
N SER A 65 -16.59 5.80 -7.29
CA SER A 65 -15.34 5.81 -8.04
C SER A 65 -14.76 4.41 -8.20
N ARG A 66 -14.19 4.16 -9.37
CA ARG A 66 -13.35 2.98 -9.62
C ARG A 66 -11.86 3.29 -9.49
N GLU A 67 -11.50 4.53 -9.24
CA GLU A 67 -10.13 4.92 -8.96
C GLU A 67 -9.83 4.82 -7.46
N ILE A 68 -8.60 4.42 -7.14
CA ILE A 68 -8.10 4.34 -5.78
C ILE A 68 -6.63 4.76 -5.74
N ASN A 69 -6.26 5.62 -4.81
CA ASN A 69 -4.86 5.89 -4.50
C ASN A 69 -4.42 4.92 -3.39
N ILE A 70 -3.39 4.13 -3.67
CA ILE A 70 -2.90 3.08 -2.78
C ILE A 70 -1.73 3.53 -1.88
N GLY A 71 -1.33 4.81 -1.93
CA GLY A 71 -0.20 5.35 -1.18
C GLY A 71 1.13 4.79 -1.67
N MET A 72 1.81 3.99 -0.85
CA MET A 72 3.13 3.37 -1.06
C MET A 72 4.30 4.36 -1.00
N ASP A 73 4.09 5.54 -0.42
CA ASP A 73 5.10 6.57 -0.20
C ASP A 73 5.96 6.28 1.06
N GLU A 74 7.14 6.86 1.06
CA GLU A 74 8.06 6.94 2.21
C GLU A 74 8.43 5.61 2.92
N ALA A 75 8.33 4.47 2.22
CA ALA A 75 8.67 3.15 2.77
C ALA A 75 10.18 2.86 2.73
N ASP A 76 11.01 3.76 3.22
CA ASP A 76 12.48 3.70 3.05
C ASP A 76 13.13 2.47 3.66
N LYS A 77 12.56 1.93 4.75
CA LYS A 77 13.08 0.78 5.47
C LYS A 77 12.42 -0.55 5.11
N VAL A 78 11.65 -0.59 4.02
CA VAL A 78 10.99 -1.82 3.58
C VAL A 78 12.00 -2.96 3.41
N GLY A 79 11.66 -4.11 3.97
CA GLY A 79 12.50 -5.30 3.91
C GLY A 79 13.65 -5.34 4.91
N LEU A 80 13.76 -4.38 5.84
CA LEU A 80 14.85 -4.30 6.83
C LEU A 80 14.45 -4.81 8.23
N GLY A 81 13.23 -5.25 8.42
CA GLY A 81 12.72 -5.76 9.70
C GLY A 81 12.47 -7.27 9.70
N GLN A 82 11.22 -7.67 9.91
CA GLN A 82 10.85 -9.08 9.92
C GLN A 82 11.17 -9.80 8.59
N TYR A 83 11.02 -9.08 7.47
CA TYR A 83 11.36 -9.61 6.16
C TYR A 83 12.83 -10.06 6.10
N LEU A 84 13.75 -9.19 6.55
CA LEU A 84 15.18 -9.50 6.60
C LEU A 84 15.47 -10.75 7.45
N HIS A 85 14.84 -10.85 8.61
CA HIS A 85 15.00 -11.99 9.51
C HIS A 85 14.51 -13.31 8.91
N GLN A 86 13.44 -13.27 8.14
CA GLN A 86 12.79 -14.45 7.59
C GLN A 86 13.39 -14.90 6.24
N ASN A 87 13.81 -13.94 5.39
CA ASN A 87 14.14 -14.19 3.99
C ASN A 87 15.58 -13.79 3.59
N GLY A 88 16.30 -13.10 4.48
CA GLY A 88 17.57 -12.46 4.12
C GLY A 88 17.36 -11.12 3.38
N TYR A 89 18.48 -10.50 3.03
CA TYR A 89 18.44 -9.21 2.31
C TYR A 89 17.94 -9.40 0.87
N GLN A 90 17.04 -8.53 0.46
CA GLN A 90 16.59 -8.37 -0.91
C GLN A 90 16.59 -6.89 -1.29
N ASP A 91 16.85 -6.58 -2.55
CA ASP A 91 16.84 -5.21 -3.05
C ASP A 91 15.46 -4.56 -2.84
N ARG A 92 15.49 -3.31 -2.40
CA ARG A 92 14.28 -2.54 -2.09
C ARG A 92 13.36 -2.40 -3.31
N THR A 93 13.92 -2.13 -4.47
CA THR A 93 13.15 -1.95 -5.71
C THR A 93 12.45 -3.23 -6.11
N GLU A 94 13.12 -4.37 -5.97
CA GLU A 94 12.51 -5.67 -6.23
C GLU A 94 11.35 -5.95 -5.28
N LEU A 95 11.52 -5.64 -3.99
CA LEU A 95 10.45 -5.77 -2.99
C LEU A 95 9.25 -4.88 -3.31
N LEU A 96 9.49 -3.62 -3.65
CA LEU A 96 8.45 -2.68 -4.02
C LEU A 96 7.67 -3.15 -5.25
N LEU A 97 8.37 -3.60 -6.30
CA LEU A 97 7.72 -4.13 -7.51
C LEU A 97 6.93 -5.41 -7.23
N LYS A 98 7.48 -6.31 -6.41
CA LYS A 98 6.77 -7.53 -5.96
C LYS A 98 5.47 -7.17 -5.24
N HIS A 99 5.53 -6.20 -4.33
CA HIS A 99 4.36 -5.75 -3.57
C HIS A 99 3.34 -5.07 -4.49
N LEU A 100 3.77 -4.11 -5.30
CA LEU A 100 2.91 -3.39 -6.25
C LEU A 100 2.15 -4.36 -7.17
N ASN A 101 2.85 -5.34 -7.74
CA ASN A 101 2.22 -6.34 -8.60
C ASN A 101 1.13 -7.13 -7.85
N LYS A 102 1.40 -7.49 -6.59
CA LYS A 102 0.43 -8.23 -5.76
C LYS A 102 -0.81 -7.39 -5.42
N VAL A 103 -0.59 -6.12 -5.07
CA VAL A 103 -1.68 -5.15 -4.82
C VAL A 103 -2.49 -4.92 -6.10
N ALA A 104 -1.83 -4.84 -7.27
CA ALA A 104 -2.49 -4.72 -8.57
C ALA A 104 -3.39 -5.92 -8.90
N GLU A 105 -2.95 -7.14 -8.59
CA GLU A 105 -3.79 -8.34 -8.74
C GLU A 105 -5.07 -8.24 -7.89
N ILE A 106 -4.95 -7.74 -6.66
CA ILE A 106 -6.08 -7.56 -5.74
C ILE A 106 -7.04 -6.49 -6.28
N ALA A 107 -6.52 -5.33 -6.70
CA ALA A 107 -7.31 -4.25 -7.29
C ALA A 107 -8.09 -4.72 -8.52
N LYS A 108 -7.42 -5.46 -9.41
CA LYS A 108 -8.04 -6.01 -10.63
C LYS A 108 -9.22 -6.93 -10.35
N LYS A 109 -9.18 -7.73 -9.28
CA LYS A 109 -10.30 -8.58 -8.85
C LYS A 109 -11.55 -7.78 -8.46
N ARG A 110 -11.39 -6.49 -8.18
CA ARG A 110 -12.44 -5.57 -7.74
C ARG A 110 -12.78 -4.51 -8.78
N ASP A 111 -12.23 -4.63 -10.00
CA ASP A 111 -12.38 -3.64 -11.09
C ASP A 111 -11.93 -2.23 -10.65
N LEU A 112 -10.89 -2.14 -9.79
CA LEU A 112 -10.32 -0.89 -9.33
C LEU A 112 -9.10 -0.50 -10.17
N ILE A 113 -9.02 0.78 -10.52
CA ILE A 113 -7.90 1.43 -11.22
C ILE A 113 -7.01 2.08 -10.16
N MET A 114 -5.75 1.65 -10.07
CA MET A 114 -4.84 2.15 -9.05
C MET A 114 -4.01 3.32 -9.53
N THR A 115 -3.83 4.29 -8.63
CA THR A 115 -2.73 5.27 -8.65
C THR A 115 -1.90 5.09 -7.39
N CYS A 116 -0.63 5.45 -7.41
CA CYS A 116 0.25 5.41 -6.24
C CYS A 116 1.20 6.61 -6.22
N ALA A 117 1.79 6.86 -5.06
CA ALA A 117 2.89 7.80 -4.93
C ALA A 117 4.11 7.33 -5.76
N GLY A 118 4.78 8.25 -6.42
CA GLY A 118 5.90 7.94 -7.33
C GLY A 118 7.28 8.04 -6.67
N ASP A 119 7.38 8.58 -5.46
CA ASP A 119 8.63 8.88 -4.79
C ASP A 119 9.53 7.65 -4.60
N MET A 120 8.96 6.51 -4.19
CA MET A 120 9.71 5.28 -4.00
C MET A 120 10.22 4.64 -5.31
N PHE A 121 9.66 5.02 -6.44
CA PHE A 121 10.02 4.47 -7.77
C PHE A 121 10.91 5.43 -8.56
N PHE A 122 10.75 6.74 -8.39
CA PHE A 122 11.42 7.77 -9.19
C PHE A 122 12.38 8.63 -8.37
N ARG A 123 12.31 8.59 -7.04
CA ARG A 123 13.19 9.30 -6.12
C ARG A 123 14.36 8.41 -5.67
N LEU A 124 15.06 7.82 -6.60
CA LEU A 124 16.32 7.15 -6.28
C LEU A 124 17.39 8.25 -6.10
N ALA A 125 17.60 8.66 -4.86
CA ALA A 125 18.73 9.52 -4.53
C ALA A 125 20.05 8.74 -4.70
N LEU A 126 20.61 8.76 -5.88
CA LEU A 126 22.02 8.47 -6.07
C LEU A 126 22.77 9.75 -5.75
N ASN A 127 23.54 9.76 -4.66
CA ASN A 127 24.35 10.89 -4.20
C ASN A 127 23.58 12.20 -3.93
N GLY A 128 22.34 12.11 -3.43
CA GLY A 128 21.52 13.27 -3.09
C GLY A 128 20.90 14.02 -4.29
N SER A 129 20.96 13.45 -5.46
CA SER A 129 20.30 13.99 -6.66
C SER A 129 19.01 13.24 -6.93
N TYR A 130 17.95 13.97 -7.28
CA TYR A 130 16.69 13.43 -7.80
C TYR A 130 16.79 13.36 -9.33
N TYR A 131 16.11 12.38 -9.92
CA TYR A 131 15.92 12.31 -11.37
C TYR A 131 14.78 13.23 -11.79
#